data_a714440a4847215b70968910ebd93a08
#
_entry.id   a714440a4847215b70968910ebd93a08
#
_cell.length_a   1.000
_cell.length_b   1.000
_cell.length_c   1.000
_cell.angle_alpha   90.00
_cell.angle_beta   90.00
_cell.angle_gamma   90.00
#
_symmetry.space_group_name_H-M   'P 1'
#
loop_
_entity.id
_entity.type
_entity.pdbx_description
1 polymer ?
#
loop_
_entity_poly.entity_id
_entity_poly.type
_entity_poly.pdbx_seq_one_letter_code
_entity_poly.pdbx_strand_id
1 'polypeptide(L)'
;MFKVAIIGDSASVSGFASLGLYVFCETEPQKVSKLIKKLAVNNFAVIYITEPVASLVQDTINKYKNSQLPSIVLIPAIRGNTGEGMRAVHEAVEKAVGSDILKN
;
A
#
# COMPACT_ATOMS: atom_id res chain seq x y z
N MET A 1 -1.64 -18.02 -3.16
CA MET A 1 -0.79 -17.11 -2.38
C MET A 1 -1.28 -15.69 -2.53
N PHE A 2 -1.37 -14.98 -1.43
CA PHE A 2 -1.82 -13.59 -1.46
C PHE A 2 -0.65 -12.65 -1.76
N LYS A 3 -0.97 -11.57 -2.44
CA LYS A 3 0.01 -10.56 -2.84
C LYS A 3 -0.14 -9.30 -1.99
N VAL A 4 0.91 -8.52 -1.92
CA VAL A 4 0.92 -7.26 -1.18
C VAL A 4 1.33 -6.15 -2.14
N ALA A 5 0.56 -5.07 -2.15
CA ALA A 5 0.81 -3.93 -3.02
C ALA A 5 1.08 -2.67 -2.22
N ILE A 6 1.78 -1.72 -2.83
CA ILE A 6 1.95 -0.39 -2.27
C ILE A 6 1.70 0.64 -3.38
N ILE A 7 0.89 1.64 -3.07
CA ILE A 7 0.49 2.68 -4.01
C ILE A 7 0.86 4.04 -3.45
N GLY A 8 1.43 4.88 -4.27
CA GLY A 8 1.77 6.24 -3.88
C GLY A 8 2.69 6.90 -4.88
N ASP A 9 3.26 8.05 -4.49
CA ASP A 9 4.22 8.73 -5.31
C ASP A 9 5.54 7.96 -5.35
N SER A 10 6.29 8.15 -6.44
CA SER A 10 7.53 7.43 -6.68
C SER A 10 8.53 7.55 -5.54
N ALA A 11 8.70 8.76 -5.00
CA ALA A 11 9.67 8.99 -3.94
C ALA A 11 9.34 8.20 -2.67
N SER A 12 8.05 8.04 -2.37
CA SER A 12 7.63 7.34 -1.15
C SER A 12 7.66 5.82 -1.30
N VAL A 13 7.35 5.29 -2.48
CA VAL A 13 7.10 3.85 -2.61
C VAL A 13 8.22 3.05 -3.27
N SER A 14 9.11 3.69 -4.03
CA SER A 14 10.10 2.95 -4.81
C SER A 14 11.04 2.08 -3.96
N GLY A 15 11.32 2.49 -2.73
CA GLY A 15 12.17 1.72 -1.83
C GLY A 15 11.59 0.39 -1.36
N PHE A 16 10.29 0.20 -1.56
CA PHE A 16 9.62 -1.02 -1.11
C PHE A 16 9.70 -2.17 -2.11
N ALA A 17 10.18 -1.92 -3.32
CA ALA A 17 10.28 -2.97 -4.33
C ALA A 17 11.21 -4.10 -3.87
N SER A 18 12.26 -3.75 -3.13
CA SER A 18 13.23 -4.73 -2.64
C SER A 18 12.65 -5.70 -1.59
N LEU A 19 11.47 -5.38 -1.06
CA LEU A 19 10.82 -6.22 -0.05
C LEU A 19 9.85 -7.23 -0.67
N GLY A 20 9.77 -7.28 -1.99
CA GLY A 20 8.86 -8.22 -2.65
C GLY A 20 7.45 -7.72 -2.82
N LEU A 21 7.18 -6.44 -2.54
CA LEU A 21 5.87 -5.86 -2.78
C LEU A 21 5.72 -5.46 -4.25
N TYR A 22 4.47 -5.47 -4.70
CA TYR A 22 4.14 -4.91 -6.00
C TYR A 22 3.99 -3.41 -5.84
N VAL A 23 4.90 -2.64 -6.46
CA VAL A 23 4.97 -1.19 -6.31
C VAL A 23 4.25 -0.51 -7.47
N PHE A 24 3.31 0.36 -7.14
CA PHE A 24 2.54 1.13 -8.13
C PHE A 24 2.74 2.61 -7.87
N CYS A 25 3.51 3.26 -8.75
CA CYS A 25 3.76 4.70 -8.65
C CYS A 25 2.61 5.42 -9.35
N GLU A 26 1.51 5.59 -8.64
CA GLU A 26 0.31 6.20 -9.19
C GLU A 26 -0.28 7.17 -8.18
N THR A 27 -0.64 8.36 -8.63
CA THR A 27 -1.18 9.41 -7.76
C THR A 27 -2.46 10.04 -8.29
N GLU A 28 -2.86 9.74 -9.51
CA GLU A 28 -4.08 10.29 -10.08
C GLU A 28 -5.31 9.58 -9.51
N PRO A 29 -6.28 10.32 -8.93
CA PRO A 29 -7.39 9.70 -8.21
C PRO A 29 -8.15 8.64 -8.99
N GLN A 30 -8.49 8.93 -10.25
CA GLN A 30 -9.26 7.99 -11.06
C GLN A 30 -8.48 6.71 -11.34
N LYS A 31 -7.19 6.84 -11.62
CA LYS A 31 -6.32 5.70 -11.88
C LYS A 31 -6.10 4.88 -10.63
N VAL A 32 -5.92 5.55 -9.50
CA VAL A 32 -5.74 4.88 -8.22
C VAL A 32 -6.99 4.09 -7.84
N SER A 33 -8.15 4.70 -8.02
CA SER A 33 -9.43 4.04 -7.71
C SER A 33 -9.62 2.76 -8.54
N LYS A 34 -9.34 2.85 -9.85
CA LYS A 34 -9.40 1.68 -10.73
C LYS A 34 -8.39 0.62 -10.33
N LEU A 35 -7.19 1.06 -9.96
CA LEU A 35 -6.13 0.15 -9.55
C LEU A 35 -6.53 -0.63 -8.29
N ILE A 36 -7.07 0.05 -7.30
CA ILE A 36 -7.51 -0.62 -6.06
C ILE A 36 -8.54 -1.71 -6.38
N LYS A 37 -9.51 -1.40 -7.23
CA LYS A 37 -10.54 -2.37 -7.61
C LYS A 37 -9.92 -3.57 -8.35
N LYS A 38 -8.96 -3.30 -9.22
CA LYS A 38 -8.29 -4.36 -9.96
C LYS A 38 -7.47 -5.26 -9.02
N LEU A 39 -6.77 -4.66 -8.07
CA LEU A 39 -5.98 -5.42 -7.11
C LEU A 39 -6.88 -6.27 -6.21
N ALA A 40 -8.03 -5.75 -5.85
CA ALA A 40 -8.96 -6.45 -4.97
C ALA A 40 -9.42 -7.79 -5.58
N VAL A 41 -9.58 -7.85 -6.90
CA VAL A 41 -10.03 -9.08 -7.57
C VAL A 41 -8.88 -9.97 -8.01
N ASN A 42 -7.64 -9.59 -7.75
CA ASN A 42 -6.45 -10.32 -8.18
C ASN A 42 -5.62 -10.86 -7.02
N ASN A 43 -6.28 -11.24 -5.94
CA ASN A 43 -5.65 -11.90 -4.78
C ASN A 43 -4.66 -11.03 -4.01
N PHE A 44 -4.86 -9.73 -4.00
CA PHE A 44 -4.08 -8.86 -3.15
C PHE A 44 -4.72 -8.80 -1.76
N ALA A 45 -3.99 -9.29 -0.78
CA ALA A 45 -4.48 -9.33 0.60
C ALA A 45 -4.31 -7.99 1.31
N VAL A 46 -3.24 -7.27 1.00
CA VAL A 46 -2.92 -5.99 1.64
C VAL A 46 -2.55 -4.98 0.57
N ILE A 47 -3.10 -3.78 0.71
CA ILE A 47 -2.76 -2.64 -0.14
C ILE A 47 -2.32 -1.52 0.78
N TYR A 48 -1.01 -1.21 0.77
CA TYR A 48 -0.50 -0.03 1.44
C TYR A 48 -0.69 1.15 0.52
N ILE A 49 -1.15 2.27 1.06
CA ILE A 49 -1.36 3.48 0.26
C ILE A 49 -0.91 4.69 1.06
N THR A 50 -0.18 5.60 0.41
CA THR A 50 0.27 6.81 1.09
C THR A 50 -0.92 7.70 1.45
N GLU A 51 -0.85 8.36 2.60
CA GLU A 51 -1.95 9.19 3.09
C GLU A 51 -2.42 10.27 2.12
N PRO A 52 -1.51 11.01 1.44
CA PRO A 52 -1.97 12.01 0.47
C PRO A 52 -2.78 11.42 -0.67
N VAL A 53 -2.37 10.26 -1.17
CA VAL A 53 -3.11 9.61 -2.26
C VAL A 53 -4.42 9.02 -1.73
N ALA A 54 -4.39 8.44 -0.54
CA ALA A 54 -5.59 7.87 0.07
C ALA A 54 -6.69 8.91 0.25
N SER A 55 -6.31 10.14 0.61
CA SER A 55 -7.29 11.21 0.81
C SER A 55 -8.07 11.56 -0.46
N LEU A 56 -7.51 11.23 -1.62
CA LEU A 56 -8.14 11.51 -2.91
C LEU A 56 -9.13 10.41 -3.33
N VAL A 57 -9.08 9.25 -2.69
CA VAL A 57 -9.89 8.09 -3.08
C VAL A 57 -10.64 7.48 -1.89
N GLN A 58 -11.06 8.30 -0.95
CA GLN A 58 -11.77 7.83 0.24
C GLN A 58 -13.01 7.00 -0.07
N ASP A 59 -13.76 7.39 -1.09
CA ASP A 59 -14.96 6.65 -1.47
C ASP A 59 -14.62 5.20 -1.86
N THR A 60 -13.54 5.02 -2.59
CA THR A 60 -13.10 3.68 -2.99
C THR A 60 -12.61 2.89 -1.79
N ILE A 61 -11.82 3.53 -0.93
CA ILE A 61 -11.30 2.88 0.28
C ILE A 61 -12.45 2.44 1.18
N ASN A 62 -13.46 3.28 1.33
CA ASN A 62 -14.60 2.98 2.20
C ASN A 62 -15.38 1.74 1.73
N LYS A 63 -15.35 1.44 0.44
CA LYS A 63 -16.01 0.24 -0.08
C LYS A 63 -15.41 -1.05 0.47
N TYR A 64 -14.13 -1.01 0.85
CA TYR A 64 -13.43 -2.18 1.37
C TYR A 64 -13.25 -2.17 2.88
N LYS A 65 -13.79 -1.16 3.56
CA LYS A 65 -13.59 -0.97 4.98
C LYS A 65 -14.08 -2.16 5.82
N ASN A 66 -15.18 -2.77 5.41
CA ASN A 66 -15.76 -3.90 6.12
C ASN A 66 -15.45 -5.24 5.48
N SER A 67 -14.61 -5.25 4.45
CA SER A 67 -14.18 -6.48 3.80
C SER A 67 -12.96 -7.05 4.50
N GLN A 68 -12.87 -8.37 4.59
CA GLN A 68 -11.68 -8.99 5.15
C GLN A 68 -10.47 -8.76 4.24
N LEU A 69 -10.68 -8.86 2.93
CA LEU A 69 -9.64 -8.68 1.93
C LEU A 69 -10.14 -7.80 0.80
N PRO A 70 -9.33 -6.93 0.26
CA PRO A 70 -8.00 -6.58 0.76
C PRO A 70 -8.08 -5.67 1.98
N SER A 71 -7.06 -5.75 2.81
CA SER A 71 -6.89 -4.79 3.91
C SER A 71 -6.15 -3.58 3.35
N ILE A 72 -6.72 -2.39 3.49
CA ILE A 72 -6.10 -1.17 2.99
C ILE A 72 -5.51 -0.41 4.17
N VAL A 73 -4.18 -0.23 4.13
CA VAL A 73 -3.43 0.37 5.24
C VAL A 73 -2.78 1.66 4.79
N LEU A 74 -3.03 2.75 5.51
CA LEU A 74 -2.44 4.04 5.19
C LEU A 74 -1.03 4.13 5.76
N ILE A 75 -0.12 4.67 4.96
CA ILE A 75 1.24 4.94 5.40
C ILE A 75 1.59 6.40 5.10
N PRO A 76 2.50 7.00 5.87
CA PRO A 76 2.90 8.38 5.60
C PRO A 76 3.69 8.48 4.30
N ALA A 77 3.58 9.62 3.63
CA ALA A 77 4.44 9.92 2.50
C ALA A 77 5.77 10.45 2.99
N ILE A 78 6.80 10.31 2.16
CA ILE A 78 8.13 10.81 2.52
C ILE A 78 8.16 12.34 2.57
N ARG A 79 7.27 12.97 1.82
CA ARG A 79 7.19 14.43 1.74
C ARG A 79 6.78 15.01 3.08
N GLY A 80 7.61 15.92 3.60
CA GLY A 80 7.36 16.53 4.89
C GLY A 80 7.79 15.72 6.09
N ASN A 81 8.28 14.51 5.88
CA ASN A 81 8.78 13.65 6.94
C ASN A 81 10.29 13.75 7.07
N THR A 82 10.78 13.57 8.29
CA THR A 82 12.18 13.26 8.49
C THR A 82 12.35 11.80 8.05
N GLY A 83 13.47 11.42 7.52
CA GLY A 83 13.68 10.06 7.05
C GLY A 83 13.37 8.96 8.07
N GLU A 84 13.35 9.32 9.35
CA GLU A 84 13.10 8.34 10.42
C GLU A 84 11.70 7.76 10.39
N GLY A 85 10.69 8.58 10.10
CA GLY A 85 9.31 8.10 10.03
C GLY A 85 9.13 7.04 8.95
N MET A 86 9.71 7.29 7.78
CA MET A 86 9.63 6.33 6.68
C MET A 86 10.45 5.08 6.95
N ARG A 87 11.56 5.21 7.65
CA ARG A 87 12.35 4.03 8.02
C ARG A 87 11.54 3.10 8.91
N ALA A 88 10.83 3.64 9.89
CA ALA A 88 10.01 2.83 10.78
C ALA A 88 8.90 2.11 10.01
N VAL A 89 8.26 2.80 9.06
CA VAL A 89 7.23 2.19 8.22
C VAL A 89 7.84 1.08 7.36
N HIS A 90 8.99 1.34 6.75
CA HIS A 90 9.68 0.36 5.92
C HIS A 90 9.99 -0.91 6.71
N GLU A 91 10.51 -0.77 7.92
CA GLU A 91 10.80 -1.90 8.79
C GLU A 91 9.54 -2.67 9.18
N ALA A 92 8.46 -1.94 9.48
CA ALA A 92 7.19 -2.57 9.84
C ALA A 92 6.61 -3.38 8.68
N VAL A 93 6.68 -2.83 7.47
CA VAL A 93 6.20 -3.54 6.27
C VAL A 93 7.07 -4.76 5.99
N GLU A 94 8.38 -4.60 6.08
CA GLU A 94 9.31 -5.71 5.89
C GLU A 94 9.02 -6.86 6.85
N LYS A 95 8.80 -6.54 8.11
CA LYS A 95 8.49 -7.52 9.13
C LYS A 95 7.16 -8.22 8.86
N ALA A 96 6.15 -7.47 8.45
CA ALA A 96 4.83 -8.03 8.14
C ALA A 96 4.89 -8.98 6.93
N VAL A 97 5.61 -8.58 5.90
CA VAL A 97 5.78 -9.42 4.70
C VAL A 97 6.57 -10.67 5.04
N GLY A 98 7.64 -10.53 5.82
CA GLY A 98 8.43 -11.67 6.26
C GLY A 98 7.63 -12.65 7.10
N SER A 99 6.80 -12.15 8.02
CA SER A 99 5.94 -13.00 8.84
C SER A 99 4.92 -13.74 8.01
N ASP A 100 4.35 -13.08 6.99
CA ASP A 100 3.37 -13.70 6.11
C ASP A 100 4.01 -14.85 5.33
N ILE A 101 5.22 -14.63 4.83
CA ILE A 101 5.96 -15.67 4.12
C ILE A 101 6.24 -16.86 5.04
N LEU A 102 6.61 -16.59 6.27
CA LEU A 102 6.95 -17.64 7.23
C LEU A 102 5.73 -18.47 7.68
N LYS A 103 4.55 -17.91 7.61
CA LYS A 103 3.32 -18.61 7.96
C LYS A 103 2.86 -19.60 6.92
N ASN A 104 3.37 -19.43 5.72
CA ASN A 104 3.04 -20.35 4.63
C ASN A 104 4.09 -21.45 4.55
#